data_c01f741b0cbbee5223e4409bc96636d0
#
_entry.id   c01f741b0cbbee5223e4409bc96636d0
#
_cell.length_a   1.000
_cell.length_b   1.000
_cell.length_c   1.000
_cell.angle_alpha   90.00
_cell.angle_beta   90.00
_cell.angle_gamma   90.00
#
_symmetry.space_group_name_H-M   'P 1'
#
loop_
_entity.id
_entity.type
_entity.pdbx_description
1 polymer ?
#
loop_
_entity_poly.entity_id
_entity_poly.type
_entity_poly.pdbx_seq_one_letter_code
_entity_poly.pdbx_strand_id
1 'polypeptide(L)'
;MKSQLLLEEMTRGDANDAADANSLLVWPMGAIEQHGPHLPVGTDTFIIEHLAREAAKDAKKEIPIVVAPTLPFGSSDHHLPFGGTMSLSTQLFYQTVTEIAESLIKSKFKRMYLVNSHGGNHELLQLVARDLALKHDVSIASASYWTVAWNELTDMDAHVNRRLPGHAGSFETSVILALKPKLVKEPLPSRESVESTDPRGFGRPVRAEHSGSWLKINGYSDSPKNADVENGNKWINTIVKALSKSMIKFHKESNI
;
A
#
# COMPACT_ATOMS: atom_id res chain seq x y z
N MET A 1 29.84 9.34 1.49
CA MET A 1 28.96 9.24 0.30
C MET A 1 27.51 9.37 0.76
N LYS A 2 26.65 10.12 0.07
CA LYS A 2 25.20 10.08 0.37
C LYS A 2 24.71 8.68 -0.02
N SER A 3 24.33 7.84 0.95
CA SER A 3 23.79 6.53 0.65
C SER A 3 22.56 6.71 -0.25
N GLN A 4 22.49 5.98 -1.37
CA GLN A 4 21.32 5.93 -2.23
C GLN A 4 20.10 5.44 -1.43
N LEU A 5 18.90 5.81 -1.83
CA LEU A 5 17.67 5.38 -1.16
C LEU A 5 17.05 4.19 -1.89
N LEU A 6 17.08 4.21 -3.23
CA LEU A 6 16.40 3.24 -4.07
C LEU A 6 17.33 2.10 -4.43
N LEU A 7 16.91 0.87 -4.17
CA LEU A 7 17.71 -0.33 -4.41
C LEU A 7 18.08 -0.48 -5.90
N GLU A 8 17.14 -0.16 -6.81
CA GLU A 8 17.34 -0.23 -8.26
C GLU A 8 18.37 0.77 -8.80
N GLU A 9 18.74 1.78 -8.02
CA GLU A 9 19.78 2.75 -8.36
C GLU A 9 21.15 2.38 -7.77
N MET A 10 21.22 1.32 -6.96
CA MET A 10 22.45 0.87 -6.30
C MET A 10 23.26 -0.05 -7.18
N THR A 11 24.58 0.07 -7.10
CA THR A 11 25.47 -0.99 -7.57
C THR A 11 25.38 -2.21 -6.64
N ARG A 12 25.90 -3.36 -7.08
CA ARG A 12 26.04 -4.54 -6.23
C ARG A 12 26.79 -4.23 -4.92
N GLY A 13 27.84 -3.39 -5.00
CA GLY A 13 28.61 -2.98 -3.83
C GLY A 13 27.77 -2.18 -2.84
N ASP A 14 27.06 -1.14 -3.33
CA ASP A 14 26.19 -0.30 -2.49
C ASP A 14 25.09 -1.11 -1.81
N ALA A 15 24.49 -2.10 -2.53
CA ALA A 15 23.47 -2.97 -1.96
C ALA A 15 24.02 -3.88 -0.85
N ASN A 16 25.23 -4.43 -1.02
CA ASN A 16 25.90 -5.21 0.02
C ASN A 16 26.23 -4.33 1.25
N ASP A 17 26.76 -3.14 1.03
CA ASP A 17 27.07 -2.20 2.12
C ASP A 17 25.80 -1.81 2.90
N ALA A 18 24.68 -1.62 2.20
CA ALA A 18 23.38 -1.34 2.82
C ALA A 18 22.89 -2.52 3.66
N ALA A 19 23.02 -3.75 3.17
CA ALA A 19 22.66 -4.96 3.91
C ALA A 19 23.56 -5.16 5.14
N ASP A 20 24.88 -5.00 4.99
CA ASP A 20 25.86 -5.12 6.09
C ASP A 20 25.70 -3.98 7.13
N ALA A 21 25.18 -2.81 6.72
CA ALA A 21 24.75 -1.73 7.63
C ALA A 21 23.42 -2.03 8.35
N ASN A 22 22.85 -3.21 8.16
CA ASN A 22 21.59 -3.64 8.76
C ASN A 22 20.40 -2.73 8.42
N SER A 23 20.38 -2.23 7.18
CA SER A 23 19.32 -1.34 6.70
C SER A 23 17.94 -2.00 6.73
N LEU A 24 16.92 -1.21 7.05
CA LEU A 24 15.54 -1.58 6.84
C LEU A 24 15.24 -1.56 5.35
N LEU A 25 14.87 -2.69 4.77
CA LEU A 25 14.39 -2.76 3.40
C LEU A 25 12.88 -2.55 3.39
N VAL A 26 12.43 -1.43 2.83
CA VAL A 26 11.02 -1.13 2.61
C VAL A 26 10.62 -1.62 1.22
N TRP A 27 9.60 -2.45 1.15
CA TRP A 27 9.12 -2.97 -0.12
C TRP A 27 7.66 -2.56 -0.37
N PRO A 28 7.42 -1.58 -1.27
CA PRO A 28 6.08 -1.11 -1.61
C PRO A 28 5.34 -2.12 -2.50
N MET A 29 4.06 -2.34 -2.23
CA MET A 29 3.18 -3.25 -2.97
C MET A 29 1.85 -2.59 -3.29
N GLY A 30 1.54 -2.48 -4.57
CA GLY A 30 0.31 -1.91 -5.11
C GLY A 30 -0.53 -2.93 -5.85
N ALA A 31 -1.32 -2.43 -6.79
CA ALA A 31 -2.03 -3.19 -7.81
C ALA A 31 -2.20 -2.36 -9.08
N ILE A 32 -2.44 -3.06 -10.19
CA ILE A 32 -3.00 -2.48 -11.42
C ILE A 32 -4.40 -3.04 -11.55
N GLU A 33 -5.40 -2.25 -11.17
CA GLU A 33 -6.80 -2.67 -11.13
C GLU A 33 -7.75 -1.51 -11.44
N GLN A 34 -8.96 -1.85 -11.84
CA GLN A 34 -9.98 -0.84 -12.06
C GLN A 34 -10.19 0.01 -10.80
N HIS A 35 -10.36 1.31 -10.97
CA HIS A 35 -10.67 2.29 -9.92
C HIS A 35 -11.82 3.21 -10.37
N GLY A 36 -12.96 2.61 -10.64
CA GLY A 36 -14.11 3.33 -11.17
C GLY A 36 -13.85 3.91 -12.57
N PRO A 37 -14.75 4.73 -13.10
CA PRO A 37 -14.61 5.30 -14.44
C PRO A 37 -13.67 6.52 -14.50
N HIS A 38 -13.20 7.05 -13.36
CA HIS A 38 -12.53 8.35 -13.26
C HIS A 38 -11.06 8.28 -12.82
N LEU A 39 -10.63 7.22 -12.12
CA LEU A 39 -9.25 7.07 -11.69
C LEU A 39 -8.46 6.12 -12.60
N PRO A 40 -7.14 6.32 -12.71
CA PRO A 40 -6.28 5.43 -13.47
C PRO A 40 -6.17 4.04 -12.80
N VAL A 41 -5.99 3.00 -13.60
CA VAL A 41 -5.83 1.63 -13.08
C VAL A 41 -4.57 1.44 -12.21
N GLY A 42 -3.60 2.35 -12.29
CA GLY A 42 -2.39 2.35 -11.47
C GLY A 42 -2.53 3.09 -10.14
N THR A 43 -3.73 3.44 -9.69
CA THR A 43 -3.98 4.22 -8.49
C THR A 43 -3.21 3.70 -7.28
N ASP A 44 -3.37 2.44 -6.93
CA ASP A 44 -2.67 1.82 -5.80
C ASP A 44 -1.15 1.94 -5.91
N THR A 45 -0.62 1.63 -7.09
CA THR A 45 0.83 1.69 -7.35
C THR A 45 1.35 3.12 -7.20
N PHE A 46 0.65 4.12 -7.74
CA PHE A 46 1.07 5.53 -7.61
C PHE A 46 1.05 6.02 -6.17
N ILE A 47 0.02 5.64 -5.42
CA ILE A 47 -0.11 5.99 -4.01
C ILE A 47 1.03 5.39 -3.21
N ILE A 48 1.23 4.08 -3.27
CA ILE A 48 2.20 3.43 -2.39
C ILE A 48 3.64 3.77 -2.75
N GLU A 49 3.96 3.93 -4.03
CA GLU A 49 5.29 4.34 -4.47
C GLU A 49 5.65 5.71 -3.88
N HIS A 50 4.74 6.67 -3.94
CA HIS A 50 4.96 7.99 -3.37
C HIS A 50 5.09 7.93 -1.84
N LEU A 51 4.13 7.31 -1.17
CA LEU A 51 4.10 7.24 0.30
C LEU A 51 5.34 6.55 0.88
N ALA A 52 5.73 5.42 0.30
CA ALA A 52 6.89 4.66 0.77
C ALA A 52 8.20 5.43 0.58
N ARG A 53 8.39 6.07 -0.59
CA ARG A 53 9.59 6.85 -0.87
C ARG A 53 9.71 8.07 0.05
N GLU A 54 8.64 8.81 0.24
CA GLU A 54 8.67 10.00 1.11
C GLU A 54 8.82 9.62 2.58
N ALA A 55 8.14 8.57 3.06
CA ALA A 55 8.32 8.06 4.42
C ALA A 55 9.75 7.56 4.67
N ALA A 56 10.31 6.84 3.71
CA ALA A 56 11.70 6.36 3.81
C ALA A 56 12.72 7.52 3.77
N LYS A 57 12.51 8.56 2.97
CA LYS A 57 13.35 9.78 2.98
C LYS A 57 13.36 10.45 4.36
N ASP A 58 12.20 10.48 5.02
CA ASP A 58 12.10 11.05 6.35
C ASP A 58 12.76 10.15 7.40
N ALA A 59 12.47 8.84 7.39
CA ALA A 59 13.04 7.85 8.31
C ALA A 59 14.57 7.71 8.17
N LYS A 60 15.13 7.96 6.99
CA LYS A 60 16.59 7.91 6.70
C LYS A 60 17.41 8.87 7.55
N LYS A 61 16.78 9.87 8.15
CA LYS A 61 17.45 10.79 9.08
C LYS A 61 17.83 10.11 10.41
N GLU A 62 17.16 9.00 10.75
CA GLU A 62 17.31 8.30 12.02
C GLU A 62 17.81 6.86 11.91
N ILE A 63 17.54 6.18 10.78
CA ILE A 63 17.87 4.77 10.57
C ILE A 63 18.45 4.54 9.18
N PRO A 64 19.32 3.53 9.00
CA PRO A 64 19.68 3.05 7.66
C PRO A 64 18.47 2.41 7.02
N ILE A 65 18.14 2.82 5.79
CA ILE A 65 16.93 2.41 5.09
C ILE A 65 17.13 2.40 3.58
N VAL A 66 16.53 1.42 2.92
CA VAL A 66 16.53 1.23 1.47
C VAL A 66 15.11 0.92 1.02
N VAL A 67 14.70 1.42 -0.13
CA VAL A 67 13.39 1.13 -0.75
C VAL A 67 13.60 0.23 -1.96
N ALA A 68 12.96 -0.92 -1.98
CA ALA A 68 12.95 -1.83 -3.12
C ALA A 68 11.99 -1.32 -4.22
N PRO A 69 12.15 -1.77 -5.48
CA PRO A 69 11.20 -1.46 -6.56
C PRO A 69 9.77 -1.85 -6.19
N THR A 70 8.82 -0.96 -6.48
CA THR A 70 7.40 -1.23 -6.20
C THR A 70 6.92 -2.46 -6.97
N LEU A 71 6.30 -3.43 -6.29
CA LEU A 71 5.57 -4.52 -6.94
C LEU A 71 4.18 -4.00 -7.37
N PRO A 72 3.93 -3.79 -8.68
CA PRO A 72 2.70 -3.18 -9.14
C PRO A 72 1.55 -4.17 -9.37
N PHE A 73 1.78 -5.47 -9.20
CA PHE A 73 0.79 -6.52 -9.43
C PHE A 73 0.32 -7.14 -8.13
N GLY A 74 -0.98 -7.00 -7.84
CA GLY A 74 -1.63 -7.51 -6.66
C GLY A 74 -2.57 -8.69 -6.95
N SER A 75 -3.23 -9.18 -5.90
CA SER A 75 -4.32 -10.16 -5.97
C SER A 75 -5.65 -9.42 -6.12
N SER A 76 -6.05 -9.16 -7.37
CA SER A 76 -7.16 -8.27 -7.76
C SER A 76 -8.25 -8.97 -8.58
N ASP A 77 -8.40 -10.29 -8.45
CA ASP A 77 -9.33 -11.10 -9.28
C ASP A 77 -10.77 -10.60 -9.20
N HIS A 78 -11.17 -10.02 -8.07
CA HIS A 78 -12.50 -9.43 -7.86
C HIS A 78 -12.79 -8.21 -8.75
N HIS A 79 -11.77 -7.63 -9.38
CA HIS A 79 -11.87 -6.49 -10.29
C HIS A 79 -11.77 -6.87 -11.79
N LEU A 80 -11.44 -8.11 -12.11
CA LEU A 80 -11.33 -8.59 -13.50
C LEU A 80 -12.58 -8.32 -14.37
N PRO A 81 -13.83 -8.42 -13.84
CA PRO A 81 -15.02 -8.20 -14.65
C PRO A 81 -15.14 -6.79 -15.25
N PHE A 82 -14.41 -5.80 -14.75
CA PHE A 82 -14.47 -4.41 -15.26
C PHE A 82 -13.48 -4.11 -16.37
N GLY A 83 -12.49 -4.99 -16.61
CA GLY A 83 -11.37 -4.73 -17.52
C GLY A 83 -10.29 -3.84 -16.92
N GLY A 84 -9.16 -3.69 -17.62
CA GLY A 84 -8.02 -2.87 -17.19
C GLY A 84 -7.26 -3.40 -15.98
N THR A 85 -7.62 -4.55 -15.43
CA THR A 85 -7.01 -5.16 -14.25
C THR A 85 -5.97 -6.20 -14.66
N MET A 86 -4.79 -6.15 -14.03
CA MET A 86 -3.71 -7.13 -14.18
C MET A 86 -3.52 -7.83 -12.82
N SER A 87 -4.17 -8.95 -12.64
CA SER A 87 -4.18 -9.68 -11.36
C SER A 87 -3.25 -10.88 -11.36
N LEU A 88 -2.61 -11.12 -10.23
CA LEU A 88 -2.05 -12.41 -9.87
C LEU A 88 -3.09 -13.19 -9.05
N SER A 89 -3.23 -14.50 -9.29
CA SER A 89 -4.01 -15.32 -8.37
C SER A 89 -3.44 -15.23 -6.96
N THR A 90 -4.27 -15.43 -5.95
CA THR A 90 -3.87 -15.40 -4.54
C THR A 90 -2.62 -16.25 -4.27
N GLN A 91 -2.59 -17.46 -4.81
CA GLN A 91 -1.47 -18.39 -4.64
C GLN A 91 -0.19 -17.86 -5.33
N LEU A 92 -0.32 -17.34 -6.56
CA LEU A 92 0.83 -16.84 -7.31
C LEU A 92 1.38 -15.56 -6.67
N PHE A 93 0.52 -14.66 -6.18
CA PHE A 93 0.96 -13.47 -5.45
C PHE A 93 1.76 -13.85 -4.20
N TYR A 94 1.22 -14.78 -3.38
CA TYR A 94 1.91 -15.28 -2.18
C TYR A 94 3.28 -15.87 -2.54
N GLN A 95 3.37 -16.71 -3.55
CA GLN A 95 4.63 -17.32 -4.01
C GLN A 95 5.61 -16.25 -4.52
N THR A 96 5.15 -15.34 -5.37
CA THR A 96 5.99 -14.26 -5.93
C THR A 96 6.63 -13.42 -4.84
N VAL A 97 5.83 -12.96 -3.87
CA VAL A 97 6.34 -12.15 -2.75
C VAL A 97 7.31 -12.96 -1.91
N THR A 98 6.99 -14.21 -1.61
CA THR A 98 7.86 -15.10 -0.83
C THR A 98 9.20 -15.32 -1.51
N GLU A 99 9.23 -15.67 -2.80
CA GLU A 99 10.48 -15.96 -3.53
C GLU A 99 11.38 -14.73 -3.67
N ILE A 100 10.79 -13.56 -3.94
CA ILE A 100 11.55 -12.31 -4.03
C ILE A 100 12.10 -11.95 -2.63
N ALA A 101 11.29 -12.05 -1.58
CA ALA A 101 11.76 -11.82 -0.21
C ALA A 101 12.88 -12.78 0.19
N GLU A 102 12.81 -14.06 -0.15
CA GLU A 102 13.89 -15.03 0.08
C GLU A 102 15.19 -14.66 -0.66
N SER A 103 15.09 -14.09 -1.86
CA SER A 103 16.26 -13.59 -2.59
C SER A 103 16.93 -12.41 -1.88
N LEU A 104 16.12 -11.52 -1.29
CA LEU A 104 16.60 -10.39 -0.48
C LEU A 104 17.22 -10.87 0.84
N ILE A 105 16.65 -11.89 1.47
CA ILE A 105 17.24 -12.55 2.65
C ILE A 105 18.60 -13.17 2.31
N LYS A 106 18.72 -13.87 1.18
CA LYS A 106 20.00 -14.40 0.68
C LYS A 106 21.02 -13.28 0.41
N SER A 107 20.54 -12.10 0.05
CA SER A 107 21.36 -10.88 -0.09
C SER A 107 21.60 -10.17 1.26
N LYS A 108 21.37 -10.86 2.39
CA LYS A 108 21.61 -10.45 3.78
C LYS A 108 20.72 -9.34 4.32
N PHE A 109 19.64 -8.94 3.65
CA PHE A 109 18.65 -8.05 4.26
C PHE A 109 17.87 -8.81 5.33
N LYS A 110 18.06 -8.44 6.59
CA LYS A 110 17.43 -9.11 7.74
C LYS A 110 16.18 -8.40 8.26
N ARG A 111 15.97 -7.14 7.90
CA ARG A 111 14.80 -6.35 8.29
C ARG A 111 14.04 -5.91 7.05
N MET A 112 12.78 -6.32 6.96
CA MET A 112 11.90 -5.94 5.84
C MET A 112 10.60 -5.33 6.34
N TYR A 113 10.13 -4.28 5.66
CA TYR A 113 8.85 -3.63 5.90
C TYR A 113 8.02 -3.67 4.60
N LEU A 114 7.08 -4.62 4.54
CA LEU A 114 6.16 -4.77 3.42
C LEU A 114 5.03 -3.76 3.58
N VAL A 115 5.00 -2.72 2.75
CA VAL A 115 3.99 -1.66 2.82
C VAL A 115 3.05 -1.74 1.63
N ASN A 116 1.75 -1.70 1.90
CA ASN A 116 0.70 -2.05 0.95
C ASN A 116 -0.34 -0.93 0.76
N SER A 117 -0.87 -0.83 -0.46
CA SER A 117 -2.00 0.04 -0.82
C SER A 117 -3.22 -0.68 -1.38
N HIS A 118 -3.17 -1.99 -1.57
CA HIS A 118 -4.26 -2.76 -2.16
C HIS A 118 -4.93 -3.69 -1.14
N GLY A 119 -6.26 -3.62 -1.03
CA GLY A 119 -7.00 -4.42 -0.07
C GLY A 119 -6.87 -5.93 -0.26
N GLY A 120 -6.75 -6.41 -1.50
CA GLY A 120 -6.59 -7.83 -1.81
C GLY A 120 -5.24 -8.42 -1.40
N ASN A 121 -4.24 -7.58 -1.15
CA ASN A 121 -2.91 -8.02 -0.71
C ASN A 121 -2.80 -8.15 0.82
N HIS A 122 -3.70 -7.51 1.59
CA HIS A 122 -3.51 -7.24 3.02
C HIS A 122 -3.22 -8.50 3.84
N GLU A 123 -4.09 -9.47 3.80
CA GLU A 123 -3.95 -10.71 4.58
C GLU A 123 -2.83 -11.59 4.04
N LEU A 124 -2.60 -11.57 2.73
CA LEU A 124 -1.54 -12.37 2.09
C LEU A 124 -0.15 -11.92 2.54
N LEU A 125 0.07 -10.61 2.66
CA LEU A 125 1.34 -10.06 3.13
C LEU A 125 1.59 -10.36 4.60
N GLN A 126 0.54 -10.44 5.42
CA GLN A 126 0.65 -10.88 6.81
C GLN A 126 1.08 -12.35 6.91
N LEU A 127 0.53 -13.22 6.04
CA LEU A 127 0.93 -14.62 5.95
C LEU A 127 2.38 -14.75 5.49
N VAL A 128 2.78 -14.04 4.44
CA VAL A 128 4.18 -14.04 3.95
C VAL A 128 5.14 -13.61 5.07
N ALA A 129 4.84 -12.51 5.75
CA ALA A 129 5.69 -12.01 6.83
C ALA A 129 5.86 -13.03 7.96
N ARG A 130 4.77 -13.67 8.39
CA ARG A 130 4.79 -14.74 9.41
C ARG A 130 5.62 -15.94 8.96
N ASP A 131 5.36 -16.45 7.76
CA ASP A 131 5.96 -17.69 7.29
C ASP A 131 7.46 -17.54 7.01
N LEU A 132 7.89 -16.38 6.50
CA LEU A 132 9.31 -16.06 6.34
C LEU A 132 10.04 -15.90 7.68
N ALA A 133 9.41 -15.24 8.66
CA ALA A 133 10.00 -15.08 9.99
C ALA A 133 10.09 -16.41 10.76
N LEU A 134 9.20 -17.38 10.49
CA LEU A 134 9.31 -18.73 11.04
C LEU A 134 10.42 -19.57 10.39
N LYS A 135 10.77 -19.28 9.14
CA LYS A 135 11.71 -20.07 8.34
C LYS A 135 13.13 -19.52 8.40
N HIS A 136 13.29 -18.22 8.59
CA HIS A 136 14.56 -17.50 8.48
C HIS A 136 14.81 -16.62 9.72
N ASP A 137 16.08 -16.34 10.01
CA ASP A 137 16.50 -15.38 11.05
C ASP A 137 16.34 -13.94 10.54
N VAL A 138 15.10 -13.46 10.50
CA VAL A 138 14.71 -12.14 9.97
C VAL A 138 13.55 -11.54 10.74
N SER A 139 13.46 -10.21 10.73
CA SER A 139 12.28 -9.48 11.21
C SER A 139 11.53 -8.90 10.02
N ILE A 140 10.25 -9.22 9.88
CA ILE A 140 9.42 -8.74 8.78
C ILE A 140 8.13 -8.13 9.32
N ALA A 141 7.91 -6.85 9.00
CA ALA A 141 6.63 -6.19 9.23
C ALA A 141 5.80 -6.19 7.94
N SER A 142 4.49 -6.27 8.08
CA SER A 142 3.51 -6.09 7.00
C SER A 142 2.44 -5.12 7.45
N ALA A 143 2.20 -4.07 6.66
CA ALA A 143 1.22 -3.05 6.98
C ALA A 143 0.60 -2.44 5.72
N SER A 144 -0.71 -2.13 5.77
CA SER A 144 -1.33 -1.24 4.79
C SER A 144 -1.25 0.20 5.29
N TYR A 145 -1.00 1.16 4.39
CA TYR A 145 -0.78 2.56 4.79
C TYR A 145 -1.93 3.13 5.62
N TRP A 146 -3.17 2.74 5.31
CA TRP A 146 -4.35 3.22 6.03
C TRP A 146 -4.49 2.62 7.44
N THR A 147 -3.97 1.42 7.70
CA THR A 147 -3.97 0.84 9.04
C THR A 147 -2.94 1.51 9.94
N VAL A 148 -1.79 1.90 9.36
CA VAL A 148 -0.73 2.61 10.09
C VAL A 148 -1.15 4.02 10.48
N ALA A 149 -1.87 4.72 9.61
CA ALA A 149 -2.33 6.10 9.83
C ALA A 149 -3.80 6.18 10.25
N TRP A 150 -4.39 5.09 10.74
CA TRP A 150 -5.83 4.98 11.00
C TRP A 150 -6.38 6.06 11.94
N ASN A 151 -5.73 6.25 13.07
CA ASN A 151 -6.19 7.20 14.07
C ASN A 151 -6.12 8.64 13.56
N GLU A 152 -4.98 9.01 13.00
CA GLU A 152 -4.75 10.35 12.48
C GLU A 152 -5.70 10.69 11.31
N LEU A 153 -5.96 9.72 10.42
CA LEU A 153 -6.90 9.90 9.32
C LEU A 153 -8.35 9.95 9.81
N THR A 154 -8.67 9.20 10.86
CA THR A 154 -10.00 9.25 11.49
C THR A 154 -10.24 10.60 12.16
N ASP A 155 -9.25 11.13 12.87
CA ASP A 155 -9.33 12.45 13.52
C ASP A 155 -9.47 13.60 12.51
N MET A 156 -9.11 13.36 11.24
CA MET A 156 -9.24 14.29 10.12
C MET A 156 -10.50 14.08 9.28
N ASP A 157 -11.44 13.23 9.73
CA ASP A 157 -12.64 12.85 8.97
C ASP A 157 -12.35 12.36 7.55
N ALA A 158 -11.17 11.73 7.35
CA ALA A 158 -10.75 11.24 6.03
C ALA A 158 -11.55 10.02 5.53
N HIS A 159 -12.42 9.47 6.38
CA HIS A 159 -13.25 8.33 6.04
C HIS A 159 -14.64 8.74 5.56
N VAL A 160 -15.18 7.99 4.60
CA VAL A 160 -16.60 8.03 4.25
C VAL A 160 -17.28 6.81 4.87
N ASN A 161 -18.30 7.04 5.72
CA ASN A 161 -19.02 5.97 6.40
C ASN A 161 -18.11 4.99 7.18
N ARG A 162 -17.09 5.51 7.87
CA ARG A 162 -16.09 4.75 8.62
C ARG A 162 -15.25 3.79 7.74
N ARG A 163 -15.05 4.12 6.48
CA ARG A 163 -14.22 3.35 5.54
C ARG A 163 -12.97 4.13 5.18
N LEU A 164 -11.83 3.47 5.29
CA LEU A 164 -10.54 3.90 4.80
C LEU A 164 -9.82 2.69 4.17
N PRO A 165 -9.26 2.86 3.01
CA PRO A 165 -9.35 3.99 2.08
C PRO A 165 -10.64 4.01 1.28
N GLY A 166 -11.51 3.00 1.40
CA GLY A 166 -12.56 2.70 0.47
C GLY A 166 -12.00 2.04 -0.80
N HIS A 167 -12.63 2.30 -1.96
CA HIS A 167 -12.11 1.94 -3.27
C HIS A 167 -12.64 2.91 -4.32
N ALA A 168 -11.77 3.60 -5.01
CA ALA A 168 -12.11 4.62 -6.00
C ALA A 168 -13.12 5.67 -5.51
N GLY A 169 -13.15 5.93 -4.21
CA GLY A 169 -14.03 6.89 -3.57
C GLY A 169 -13.40 8.26 -3.40
N SER A 170 -14.00 9.06 -2.50
CA SER A 170 -13.54 10.42 -2.23
C SER A 170 -12.10 10.48 -1.74
N PHE A 171 -11.70 9.53 -0.87
CA PHE A 171 -10.34 9.48 -0.33
C PHE A 171 -9.28 9.28 -1.42
N GLU A 172 -9.36 8.18 -2.17
CA GLU A 172 -8.37 7.88 -3.19
C GLU A 172 -8.38 8.89 -4.33
N THR A 173 -9.56 9.41 -4.69
CA THR A 173 -9.68 10.48 -5.69
C THR A 173 -8.96 11.74 -5.24
N SER A 174 -9.11 12.16 -3.99
CA SER A 174 -8.39 13.32 -3.42
C SER A 174 -6.87 13.11 -3.45
N VAL A 175 -6.41 11.92 -3.08
CA VAL A 175 -4.99 11.57 -3.11
C VAL A 175 -4.43 11.61 -4.54
N ILE A 176 -5.16 11.05 -5.52
CA ILE A 176 -4.71 11.09 -6.93
C ILE A 176 -4.80 12.49 -7.52
N LEU A 177 -5.80 13.30 -7.16
CA LEU A 177 -5.83 14.72 -7.52
C LEU A 177 -4.58 15.46 -7.04
N ALA A 178 -4.08 15.14 -5.85
CA ALA A 178 -2.86 15.73 -5.32
C ALA A 178 -1.58 15.20 -6.01
N LEU A 179 -1.52 13.90 -6.33
CA LEU A 179 -0.33 13.27 -6.90
C LEU A 179 -0.24 13.36 -8.42
N LYS A 180 -1.36 13.13 -9.11
CA LYS A 180 -1.45 12.93 -10.56
C LYS A 180 -2.75 13.54 -11.14
N PRO A 181 -3.01 14.86 -10.95
CA PRO A 181 -4.30 15.48 -11.31
C PRO A 181 -4.70 15.27 -12.78
N LYS A 182 -3.73 15.21 -13.68
CA LYS A 182 -3.96 14.99 -15.12
C LYS A 182 -4.50 13.61 -15.47
N LEU A 183 -4.44 12.64 -14.55
CA LEU A 183 -4.94 11.29 -14.75
C LEU A 183 -6.37 11.09 -14.23
N VAL A 184 -6.91 12.04 -13.48
CA VAL A 184 -8.30 12.03 -13.03
C VAL A 184 -9.21 12.52 -14.15
N LYS A 185 -10.24 11.76 -14.47
CA LYS A 185 -11.21 12.12 -15.51
C LYS A 185 -12.42 12.81 -14.93
N GLU A 186 -12.81 13.91 -15.55
CA GLU A 186 -14.02 14.68 -15.24
C GLU A 186 -15.15 14.33 -16.24
N PRO A 187 -16.44 14.44 -15.86
CA PRO A 187 -16.90 14.80 -14.52
C PRO A 187 -16.72 13.65 -13.52
N LEU A 188 -16.45 13.96 -12.25
CA LEU A 188 -16.39 12.95 -11.20
C LEU A 188 -17.77 12.28 -11.04
N PRO A 189 -17.85 10.94 -10.97
CA PRO A 189 -19.11 10.26 -10.75
C PRO A 189 -19.69 10.62 -9.38
N SER A 190 -21.01 10.70 -9.31
CA SER A 190 -21.71 10.88 -8.04
C SER A 190 -22.51 9.63 -7.72
N ARG A 191 -22.58 9.30 -6.43
CA ARG A 191 -23.43 8.25 -5.93
C ARG A 191 -24.27 8.80 -4.79
N GLU A 192 -25.59 8.77 -4.94
CA GLU A 192 -26.49 9.04 -3.84
C GLU A 192 -26.36 7.92 -2.81
N SER A 193 -26.31 8.27 -1.54
CA SER A 193 -26.08 7.46 -0.35
C SER A 193 -26.00 5.95 -0.59
N VAL A 194 -24.80 5.39 -0.55
CA VAL A 194 -24.67 3.94 -0.47
C VAL A 194 -24.89 3.56 0.99
N GLU A 195 -26.04 3.00 1.30
CA GLU A 195 -26.17 2.18 2.49
C GLU A 195 -24.97 1.22 2.53
N SER A 196 -24.35 1.14 3.67
CA SER A 196 -23.24 0.28 4.07
C SER A 196 -22.99 -0.96 3.17
N THR A 197 -22.52 -0.77 1.96
CA THR A 197 -22.11 -1.86 1.07
C THR A 197 -20.59 -1.92 1.01
N ASP A 198 -19.94 -2.09 2.18
CA ASP A 198 -18.58 -2.59 2.14
C ASP A 198 -18.68 -4.08 1.76
N PRO A 199 -18.28 -4.46 0.55
CA PRO A 199 -18.32 -5.85 0.16
C PRO A 199 -17.41 -6.72 1.03
N ARG A 200 -16.47 -6.14 1.74
CA ARG A 200 -15.46 -6.83 2.56
C ARG A 200 -15.77 -6.84 4.06
N GLY A 201 -16.75 -6.05 4.52
CA GLY A 201 -17.14 -6.01 5.94
C GLY A 201 -16.06 -5.55 6.91
N PHE A 202 -15.13 -4.67 6.50
CA PHE A 202 -14.12 -4.11 7.40
C PHE A 202 -14.76 -3.49 8.64
N GLY A 203 -14.19 -3.80 9.82
CA GLY A 203 -14.68 -3.34 11.12
C GLY A 203 -15.84 -4.16 11.69
N ARG A 204 -16.22 -5.28 11.06
CA ARG A 204 -17.16 -6.26 11.59
C ARG A 204 -16.42 -7.45 12.19
N PRO A 205 -16.99 -8.12 13.23
CA PRO A 205 -16.40 -9.32 13.82
C PRO A 205 -16.27 -10.48 12.82
N VAL A 206 -17.09 -10.47 11.77
CA VAL A 206 -17.12 -11.49 10.72
C VAL A 206 -16.90 -10.81 9.37
N ARG A 207 -15.91 -11.26 8.63
CA ARG A 207 -15.71 -10.91 7.23
C ARG A 207 -16.62 -11.78 6.37
N ALA A 208 -17.38 -11.18 5.48
CA ALA A 208 -18.23 -11.86 4.52
C ALA A 208 -17.89 -11.41 3.10
N GLU A 209 -17.72 -12.36 2.20
CA GLU A 209 -17.51 -12.12 0.78
C GLU A 209 -18.73 -12.61 0.00
N HIS A 210 -19.20 -11.81 -0.95
CA HIS A 210 -20.37 -12.17 -1.75
C HIS A 210 -20.05 -12.05 -3.24
N SER A 211 -20.36 -13.07 -4.00
CA SER A 211 -20.19 -13.06 -5.47
C SER A 211 -20.88 -11.85 -6.11
N GLY A 212 -20.19 -11.17 -7.01
CA GLY A 212 -20.73 -10.04 -7.75
C GLY A 212 -20.91 -8.75 -6.94
N SER A 213 -20.42 -8.67 -5.69
CA SER A 213 -20.57 -7.47 -4.84
C SER A 213 -20.01 -6.21 -5.51
N TRP A 214 -18.85 -6.31 -6.14
CA TRP A 214 -18.21 -5.19 -6.83
C TRP A 214 -19.00 -4.72 -8.06
N LEU A 215 -19.61 -5.65 -8.81
CA LEU A 215 -20.48 -5.32 -9.95
C LEU A 215 -21.71 -4.51 -9.51
N LYS A 216 -22.32 -4.86 -8.38
CA LYS A 216 -23.48 -4.14 -7.83
C LYS A 216 -23.17 -2.68 -7.49
N ILE A 217 -21.95 -2.38 -7.15
CA ILE A 217 -21.49 -1.03 -6.80
C ILE A 217 -20.67 -0.37 -7.93
N ASN A 218 -20.74 -0.90 -9.16
CA ASN A 218 -20.05 -0.36 -10.33
C ASN A 218 -18.55 -0.09 -10.06
N GLY A 219 -17.89 -0.95 -9.28
CA GLY A 219 -16.46 -0.93 -9.06
C GLY A 219 -15.92 0.21 -8.17
N TYR A 220 -16.75 1.01 -7.49
CA TYR A 220 -16.29 2.03 -6.54
C TYR A 220 -17.18 2.10 -5.30
N SER A 221 -16.60 2.32 -4.12
CA SER A 221 -17.27 2.10 -2.83
C SER A 221 -18.08 3.28 -2.32
N ASP A 222 -17.74 4.50 -2.70
CA ASP A 222 -18.40 5.72 -2.25
C ASP A 222 -18.30 6.83 -3.31
N SER A 223 -18.93 7.98 -3.06
CA SER A 223 -19.00 9.06 -4.06
C SER A 223 -17.71 9.87 -4.10
N PRO A 224 -16.97 9.91 -5.22
CA PRO A 224 -15.80 10.75 -5.38
C PRO A 224 -16.14 12.24 -5.62
N LYS A 225 -17.43 12.60 -5.74
CA LYS A 225 -17.87 13.98 -6.03
C LYS A 225 -17.28 15.04 -5.09
N ASN A 226 -17.03 14.67 -3.85
CA ASN A 226 -16.50 15.56 -2.81
C ASN A 226 -14.97 15.44 -2.66
N ALA A 227 -14.30 14.83 -3.62
CA ALA A 227 -12.84 14.75 -3.61
C ALA A 227 -12.22 16.14 -3.74
N ASP A 228 -11.16 16.37 -2.97
CA ASP A 228 -10.50 17.65 -2.86
C ASP A 228 -8.98 17.51 -2.77
N VAL A 229 -8.27 18.29 -3.58
CA VAL A 229 -6.80 18.25 -3.67
C VAL A 229 -6.12 18.68 -2.36
N GLU A 230 -6.70 19.62 -1.63
CA GLU A 230 -6.13 20.12 -0.38
C GLU A 230 -6.18 19.03 0.70
N ASN A 231 -7.32 18.33 0.81
CA ASN A 231 -7.46 17.17 1.68
C ASN A 231 -6.50 16.05 1.26
N GLY A 232 -6.38 15.76 -0.04
CA GLY A 232 -5.42 14.79 -0.56
C GLY A 232 -3.99 15.09 -0.08
N ASN A 233 -3.53 16.33 -0.20
CA ASN A 233 -2.21 16.75 0.28
C ASN A 233 -2.05 16.60 1.81
N LYS A 234 -3.07 16.98 2.59
CA LYS A 234 -3.06 16.82 4.06
C LYS A 234 -2.95 15.36 4.46
N TRP A 235 -3.73 14.49 3.84
CA TRP A 235 -3.72 13.04 4.13
C TRP A 235 -2.41 12.38 3.73
N ILE A 236 -1.86 12.70 2.55
CA ILE A 236 -0.54 12.22 2.12
C ILE A 236 0.52 12.57 3.18
N ASN A 237 0.59 13.83 3.60
CA ASN A 237 1.58 14.26 4.59
C ASN A 237 1.41 13.55 5.93
N THR A 238 0.17 13.30 6.35
CA THR A 238 -0.15 12.57 7.59
C THR A 238 0.29 11.12 7.50
N ILE A 239 -0.04 10.43 6.39
CA ILE A 239 0.35 9.03 6.16
C ILE A 239 1.88 8.90 6.09
N VAL A 240 2.56 9.78 5.38
CA VAL A 240 4.03 9.79 5.29
C VAL A 240 4.67 9.86 6.68
N LYS A 241 4.18 10.75 7.55
CA LYS A 241 4.68 10.87 8.94
C LYS A 241 4.39 9.63 9.77
N ALA A 242 3.20 9.05 9.66
CA ALA A 242 2.82 7.83 10.37
C ALA A 242 3.67 6.64 9.93
N LEU A 243 3.86 6.45 8.62
CA LEU A 243 4.71 5.40 8.06
C LEU A 243 6.18 5.57 8.49
N SER A 244 6.74 6.78 8.40
CA SER A 244 8.11 7.07 8.83
C SER A 244 8.32 6.69 10.30
N LYS A 245 7.43 7.12 11.20
CA LYS A 245 7.47 6.73 12.62
C LYS A 245 7.39 5.23 12.84
N SER A 246 6.49 4.56 12.10
CA SER A 246 6.32 3.11 12.19
C SER A 246 7.57 2.35 11.73
N MET A 247 8.20 2.78 10.63
CA MET A 247 9.45 2.22 10.11
C MET A 247 10.61 2.38 11.09
N ILE A 248 10.76 3.59 11.67
CA ILE A 248 11.80 3.88 12.68
C ILE A 248 11.59 3.00 13.92
N LYS A 249 10.35 2.93 14.42
CA LYS A 249 10.00 2.10 15.58
C LYS A 249 10.32 0.63 15.32
N PHE A 250 9.85 0.09 14.20
CA PHE A 250 10.11 -1.31 13.84
C PHE A 250 11.60 -1.61 13.75
N HIS A 251 12.39 -0.74 13.09
CA HIS A 251 13.85 -0.93 12.99
C HIS A 251 14.54 -0.94 14.38
N LYS A 252 14.14 -0.03 15.28
CA LYS A 252 14.74 0.08 16.62
C LYS A 252 14.34 -1.06 17.57
N GLU A 253 13.16 -1.62 17.40
CA GLU A 253 12.61 -2.68 18.26
C GLU A 253 12.89 -4.10 17.75
N SER A 254 13.28 -4.28 16.48
CA SER A 254 13.61 -5.58 15.92
C SER A 254 14.98 -6.05 16.44
N ASN A 255 14.97 -7.11 17.23
CA ASN A 255 16.17 -7.71 17.86
C ASN A 255 16.83 -8.69 16.88
N ILE A 256 17.59 -8.20 15.89
CA ILE A 256 18.41 -9.05 14.98
C ILE A 256 19.77 -8.40 14.81
#